data_bada7979529c0acd6a58889207daa73f
#
_entry.id   bada7979529c0acd6a58889207daa73f
#
_cell.length_a   1.000
_cell.length_b   1.000
_cell.length_c   1.000
_cell.angle_alpha   90.00
_cell.angle_beta   90.00
_cell.angle_gamma   90.00
#
_symmetry.space_group_name_H-M   'P 1'
#
loop_
_entity.id
_entity.type
_entity.pdbx_description
1 polymer ?
#
loop_
_entity_poly.entity_id
_entity_poly.type
_entity_poly.pdbx_seq_one_letter_code
_entity_poly.pdbx_strand_id
1 'polypeptide(L)'
;DADPPKLARDMAGECARRGYAGVFLDLAPAPQTVTPLAALSQELKRLRVVHYVPVSLLAAAPGARAVVPGAVSGGSFASLLDELCARWGADNVALDLQRMRSVFDMPSFSPEGRALPREEFDALLGRCRPSVFFSPELGCKYFTCRENGRAQFVLFDDADTAAYKLGLARQRNLPAVFLLWSEWGPLAKEIAK
;
A
#
# COMPACT_ATOMS: atom_id res chain seq x y z
N ASP A 1 20.60 -6.40 -19.06
CA ASP A 1 20.64 -4.91 -19.06
C ASP A 1 19.40 -4.40 -19.79
N ALA A 2 18.49 -3.76 -19.04
CA ALA A 2 17.30 -3.15 -19.63
C ALA A 2 17.72 -1.79 -20.26
N ASP A 3 17.32 -1.56 -21.51
CA ASP A 3 17.44 -0.26 -22.17
C ASP A 3 16.27 0.64 -21.74
N PRO A 4 16.46 1.65 -20.85
CA PRO A 4 15.36 2.46 -20.33
C PRO A 4 14.52 3.16 -21.42
N PRO A 5 15.12 3.75 -22.50
CA PRO A 5 14.36 4.32 -23.61
C PRO A 5 13.47 3.32 -24.34
N LYS A 6 13.95 2.09 -24.57
CA LYS A 6 13.15 1.05 -25.21
C LYS A 6 12.01 0.60 -24.28
N LEU A 7 12.33 0.31 -23.01
CA LEU A 7 11.34 -0.10 -22.02
C LEU A 7 10.23 0.95 -21.84
N ALA A 8 10.59 2.23 -21.78
CA ALA A 8 9.61 3.31 -21.69
C ALA A 8 8.68 3.37 -22.90
N ARG A 9 9.20 3.17 -24.13
CA ARG A 9 8.37 3.10 -25.34
C ARG A 9 7.44 1.90 -25.35
N ASP A 10 7.94 0.74 -24.91
CA ASP A 10 7.14 -0.49 -24.82
C ASP A 10 5.99 -0.31 -23.81
N MET A 11 6.26 0.27 -22.64
CA MET A 11 5.25 0.63 -21.63
C MET A 11 4.22 1.63 -22.18
N ALA A 12 4.67 2.68 -22.86
CA ALA A 12 3.79 3.68 -23.47
C ALA A 12 2.86 3.05 -24.53
N GLY A 13 3.41 2.19 -25.38
CA GLY A 13 2.66 1.44 -26.38
C GLY A 13 1.61 0.50 -25.75
N GLU A 14 1.97 -0.18 -24.67
CA GLU A 14 1.05 -1.05 -23.95
C GLU A 14 -0.09 -0.27 -23.26
N CYS A 15 0.23 0.88 -22.64
CA CYS A 15 -0.78 1.77 -22.07
C CYS A 15 -1.76 2.23 -23.14
N ALA A 16 -1.27 2.69 -24.29
CA ALA A 16 -2.12 3.15 -25.38
C ALA A 16 -2.99 2.03 -25.95
N ARG A 17 -2.41 0.84 -26.15
CA ARG A 17 -3.11 -0.31 -26.72
C ARG A 17 -4.22 -0.85 -25.82
N ARG A 18 -4.03 -0.81 -24.50
CA ARG A 18 -4.97 -1.37 -23.50
C ARG A 18 -5.83 -0.30 -22.82
N GLY A 19 -5.62 0.98 -23.08
CA GLY A 19 -6.33 2.07 -22.42
C GLY A 19 -5.95 2.24 -20.94
N TYR A 20 -4.73 1.90 -20.56
CA TYR A 20 -4.26 2.12 -19.19
C TYR A 20 -3.92 3.60 -18.99
N ALA A 21 -4.31 4.14 -17.81
CA ALA A 21 -4.03 5.52 -17.45
C ALA A 21 -2.56 5.80 -17.08
N GLY A 22 -1.75 4.77 -16.85
CA GLY A 22 -0.36 4.88 -16.47
C GLY A 22 0.24 3.56 -16.01
N VAL A 23 1.42 3.60 -15.42
CA VAL A 23 2.16 2.43 -14.94
C VAL A 23 2.56 2.59 -13.48
N PHE A 24 2.55 1.51 -12.72
CA PHE A 24 3.13 1.44 -11.40
C PHE A 24 4.42 0.61 -11.45
N LEU A 25 5.55 1.25 -11.14
CA LEU A 25 6.86 0.62 -11.05
C LEU A 25 7.06 0.13 -9.61
N ASP A 26 6.49 -1.04 -9.31
CA ASP A 26 6.58 -1.66 -7.98
C ASP A 26 7.94 -2.35 -7.81
N LEU A 27 8.90 -1.58 -7.33
CA LEU A 27 10.30 -1.98 -7.16
C LEU A 27 10.70 -1.93 -5.70
N ALA A 28 11.49 -2.91 -5.28
CA ALA A 28 12.13 -2.86 -3.97
C ALA A 28 13.20 -1.76 -3.93
N PRO A 29 13.28 -0.97 -2.83
CA PRO A 29 14.33 0.02 -2.67
C PRO A 29 15.68 -0.68 -2.47
N ALA A 30 16.57 -0.53 -3.47
CA ALA A 30 17.92 -1.07 -3.42
C ALA A 30 18.87 -0.11 -4.16
N PRO A 31 20.17 -0.01 -3.78
CA PRO A 31 21.12 0.89 -4.43
C PRO A 31 21.20 0.70 -5.94
N GLN A 32 21.16 -0.55 -6.42
CA GLN A 32 21.20 -0.89 -7.83
C GLN A 32 19.93 -0.47 -8.60
N THR A 33 18.82 -0.19 -7.92
CA THR A 33 17.54 0.21 -8.54
C THR A 33 17.53 1.69 -8.91
N VAL A 34 18.28 2.54 -8.20
CA VAL A 34 18.19 4.00 -8.27
C VAL A 34 18.52 4.53 -9.67
N THR A 35 19.67 4.17 -10.23
CA THR A 35 20.13 4.69 -11.54
C THR A 35 19.23 4.23 -12.70
N PRO A 36 18.88 2.94 -12.84
CA PRO A 36 17.96 2.51 -13.89
C PRO A 36 16.56 3.12 -13.75
N LEU A 37 16.07 3.28 -12.52
CA LEU A 37 14.78 3.91 -12.25
C LEU A 37 14.78 5.38 -12.67
N ALA A 38 15.82 6.14 -12.32
CA ALA A 38 15.93 7.54 -12.71
C ALA A 38 15.89 7.71 -14.23
N ALA A 39 16.65 6.90 -14.97
CA ALA A 39 16.67 6.91 -16.43
C ALA A 39 15.30 6.53 -17.02
N LEU A 40 14.66 5.46 -16.52
CA LEU A 40 13.34 5.04 -16.98
C LEU A 40 12.27 6.11 -16.70
N SER A 41 12.25 6.67 -15.48
CA SER A 41 11.31 7.74 -15.10
C SER A 41 11.45 8.98 -15.97
N GLN A 42 12.68 9.36 -16.31
CA GLN A 42 12.93 10.49 -17.21
C GLN A 42 12.33 10.25 -18.60
N GLU A 43 12.48 9.04 -19.14
CA GLU A 43 11.90 8.68 -20.43
C GLU A 43 10.37 8.61 -20.39
N LEU A 44 9.77 8.02 -19.34
CA LEU A 44 8.32 7.99 -19.14
C LEU A 44 7.75 9.41 -19.04
N LYS A 45 8.44 10.30 -18.31
CA LYS A 45 8.07 11.73 -18.24
C LYS A 45 8.13 12.39 -19.62
N ARG A 46 9.18 12.13 -20.41
CA ARG A 46 9.33 12.66 -21.78
C ARG A 46 8.21 12.18 -22.69
N LEU A 47 7.78 10.93 -22.55
CA LEU A 47 6.66 10.33 -23.29
C LEU A 47 5.28 10.69 -22.72
N ARG A 48 5.21 11.51 -21.66
CA ARG A 48 3.99 11.90 -20.95
C ARG A 48 3.16 10.73 -20.42
N VAL A 49 3.82 9.63 -20.05
CA VAL A 49 3.20 8.50 -19.39
C VAL A 49 3.14 8.79 -17.90
N VAL A 50 1.93 8.78 -17.35
CA VAL A 50 1.76 8.86 -15.88
C VAL A 50 2.38 7.62 -15.27
N HIS A 51 3.26 7.81 -14.31
CA HIS A 51 3.90 6.69 -13.65
C HIS A 51 4.00 6.91 -12.13
N TYR A 52 3.96 5.81 -11.43
CA TYR A 52 3.92 5.73 -9.97
C TYR A 52 5.09 4.89 -9.48
N VAL A 53 5.62 5.24 -8.32
CA VAL A 53 6.68 4.49 -7.63
C VAL A 53 6.37 4.41 -6.14
N PRO A 54 6.86 3.40 -5.41
CA PRO A 54 6.83 3.41 -3.95
C PRO A 54 7.41 4.72 -3.41
N VAL A 55 6.81 5.26 -2.36
CA VAL A 55 7.22 6.54 -1.76
C VAL A 55 8.72 6.57 -1.40
N SER A 56 9.28 5.45 -1.00
CA SER A 56 10.71 5.27 -0.70
C SER A 56 11.64 5.51 -1.91
N LEU A 57 11.12 5.37 -3.13
CA LEU A 57 11.88 5.57 -4.38
C LEU A 57 11.57 6.90 -5.08
N LEU A 58 10.67 7.71 -4.54
CA LEU A 58 10.20 8.94 -5.19
C LEU A 58 11.35 9.91 -5.51
N ALA A 59 12.32 10.04 -4.61
CA ALA A 59 13.49 10.91 -4.82
C ALA A 59 14.36 10.50 -6.02
N ALA A 60 14.33 9.23 -6.40
CA ALA A 60 15.07 8.67 -7.53
C ALA A 60 14.26 8.64 -8.84
N ALA A 61 12.99 9.08 -8.84
CA ALA A 61 12.08 8.91 -9.97
C ALA A 61 11.51 10.26 -10.45
N PRO A 62 12.20 11.01 -11.30
CA PRO A 62 11.79 12.34 -11.78
C PRO A 62 10.43 12.33 -12.47
N GLY A 63 9.46 13.07 -11.93
CA GLY A 63 8.10 13.18 -12.49
C GLY A 63 7.17 12.01 -12.17
N ALA A 64 7.61 11.06 -11.34
CA ALA A 64 6.74 10.03 -10.80
C ALA A 64 5.81 10.57 -9.70
N ARG A 65 4.72 9.85 -9.47
CA ARG A 65 3.81 10.04 -8.33
C ARG A 65 4.14 9.03 -7.24
N ALA A 66 3.97 9.43 -5.98
CA ALA A 66 4.23 8.58 -4.82
C ALA A 66 3.10 7.58 -4.59
N VAL A 67 3.44 6.32 -4.36
CA VAL A 67 2.50 5.31 -3.83
C VAL A 67 2.83 5.11 -2.37
N VAL A 68 1.84 5.34 -1.51
CA VAL A 68 1.97 5.32 -0.05
C VAL A 68 1.32 4.04 0.48
N PRO A 69 2.00 3.26 1.32
CA PRO A 69 1.42 2.07 1.91
C PRO A 69 0.24 2.40 2.83
N GLY A 70 -0.87 1.67 2.67
CA GLY A 70 -2.06 1.79 3.51
C GLY A 70 -2.02 0.94 4.78
N ALA A 71 -0.98 0.12 4.97
CA ALA A 71 -0.76 -0.67 6.17
C ALA A 71 0.20 0.06 7.11
N VAL A 72 -0.34 0.69 8.15
CA VAL A 72 0.44 1.38 9.19
C VAL A 72 0.25 0.70 10.54
N SER A 73 1.33 0.53 11.28
CA SER A 73 1.33 -0.09 12.62
C SER A 73 1.49 0.92 13.76
N GLY A 74 1.60 2.20 13.45
CA GLY A 74 1.72 3.28 14.43
C GLY A 74 1.39 4.63 13.82
N GLY A 75 1.12 5.62 14.67
CA GLY A 75 0.72 6.96 14.26
C GLY A 75 -0.73 7.04 13.78
N SER A 76 -1.05 8.08 13.02
CA SER A 76 -2.37 8.27 12.41
C SER A 76 -2.27 8.16 10.89
N PHE A 77 -3.00 7.21 10.31
CA PHE A 77 -3.06 7.03 8.86
C PHE A 77 -3.62 8.27 8.14
N ALA A 78 -4.65 8.89 8.72
CA ALA A 78 -5.22 10.12 8.17
C ALA A 78 -4.20 11.27 8.18
N SER A 79 -3.49 11.46 9.30
CA SER A 79 -2.45 12.50 9.41
C SER A 79 -1.28 12.24 8.46
N LEU A 80 -0.88 10.99 8.28
CA LEU A 80 0.14 10.61 7.31
C LEU A 80 -0.26 11.05 5.89
N LEU A 81 -1.49 10.76 5.47
CA LEU A 81 -1.98 11.18 4.15
C LEU A 81 -2.02 12.70 4.03
N ASP A 82 -2.45 13.42 5.07
CA ASP A 82 -2.49 14.90 5.08
C ASP A 82 -1.08 15.49 4.92
N GLU A 83 -0.10 14.96 5.66
CA GLU A 83 1.30 15.38 5.57
C GLU A 83 1.87 15.15 4.16
N LEU A 84 1.62 13.98 3.58
CA LEU A 84 2.15 13.63 2.26
C LEU A 84 1.47 14.45 1.15
N CYS A 85 0.16 14.70 1.25
CA CYS A 85 -0.57 15.58 0.34
C CYS A 85 -0.10 17.03 0.47
N ALA A 86 0.17 17.52 1.68
CA ALA A 86 0.74 18.86 1.88
C ALA A 86 2.15 18.99 1.29
N ARG A 87 2.96 17.93 1.40
CA ARG A 87 4.35 17.92 0.91
C ARG A 87 4.47 17.85 -0.60
N TRP A 88 3.64 17.04 -1.27
CA TRP A 88 3.81 16.74 -2.71
C TRP A 88 2.63 17.17 -3.58
N GLY A 89 1.53 17.61 -2.98
CA GLY A 89 0.26 17.83 -3.66
C GLY A 89 -0.55 16.53 -3.79
N ALA A 90 -1.85 16.59 -3.57
CA ALA A 90 -2.72 15.42 -3.61
C ALA A 90 -2.67 14.69 -4.96
N ASP A 91 -2.57 15.42 -6.07
CA ASP A 91 -2.44 14.86 -7.42
C ASP A 91 -1.21 13.97 -7.62
N ASN A 92 -0.22 14.07 -6.75
CA ASN A 92 1.03 13.31 -6.82
C ASN A 92 1.11 12.19 -5.76
N VAL A 93 0.02 11.92 -5.04
CA VAL A 93 -0.05 10.87 -4.02
C VAL A 93 -1.11 9.85 -4.42
N ALA A 94 -0.76 8.58 -4.40
CA ALA A 94 -1.67 7.46 -4.57
C ALA A 94 -1.56 6.53 -3.36
N LEU A 95 -2.63 5.80 -3.06
CA LEU A 95 -2.68 4.84 -1.98
C LEU A 95 -2.42 3.43 -2.50
N ASP A 96 -1.52 2.68 -1.88
CA ASP A 96 -1.48 1.22 -1.97
C ASP A 96 -2.34 0.64 -0.84
N LEU A 97 -3.51 0.13 -1.19
CA LEU A 97 -4.43 -0.48 -0.24
C LEU A 97 -3.93 -1.88 0.12
N GLN A 98 -2.85 -1.94 0.87
CA GLN A 98 -2.32 -3.19 1.41
C GLN A 98 -3.30 -3.78 2.42
N ARG A 99 -3.45 -5.09 2.40
CA ARG A 99 -4.25 -5.81 3.38
C ARG A 99 -3.37 -6.26 4.55
N MET A 100 -3.45 -5.52 5.65
CA MET A 100 -2.68 -5.84 6.84
C MET A 100 -3.18 -7.12 7.50
N ARG A 101 -2.27 -7.98 7.91
CA ARG A 101 -2.43 -9.05 8.89
C ARG A 101 -1.10 -9.22 9.58
N SER A 102 -0.95 -8.62 10.76
CA SER A 102 0.31 -8.61 11.51
C SER A 102 0.08 -8.98 12.96
N VAL A 103 0.95 -9.80 13.51
CA VAL A 103 0.96 -10.18 14.93
C VAL A 103 2.19 -9.64 15.63
N PHE A 104 1.99 -9.15 16.83
CA PHE A 104 3.02 -8.63 17.73
C PHE A 104 2.99 -9.47 19.01
N ASP A 105 4.09 -10.15 19.34
CA ASP A 105 4.23 -10.79 20.65
C ASP A 105 4.48 -9.71 21.71
N MET A 106 3.78 -9.79 22.82
CA MET A 106 3.85 -8.79 23.87
C MET A 106 4.74 -9.25 25.04
N PRO A 107 5.72 -8.44 25.48
CA PRO A 107 6.07 -7.10 24.98
C PRO A 107 6.72 -7.16 23.60
N SER A 108 6.33 -6.23 22.70
CA SER A 108 6.91 -6.16 21.35
C SER A 108 8.20 -5.36 21.35
N PHE A 109 9.24 -5.93 20.73
CA PHE A 109 10.52 -5.27 20.51
C PHE A 109 10.72 -4.83 19.04
N SER A 110 9.74 -5.16 18.16
CA SER A 110 9.74 -4.77 16.76
C SER A 110 8.53 -3.88 16.46
N PRO A 111 8.73 -2.75 15.77
CA PRO A 111 7.63 -1.89 15.36
C PRO A 111 6.79 -2.48 14.21
N GLU A 112 7.30 -3.46 13.48
CA GLU A 112 6.67 -3.97 12.26
C GLU A 112 5.79 -5.21 12.48
N GLY A 113 5.97 -5.93 13.58
CA GLY A 113 5.28 -7.20 13.80
C GLY A 113 5.68 -8.28 12.78
N ARG A 114 5.09 -9.46 12.91
CA ARG A 114 5.24 -10.57 11.95
C ARG A 114 3.98 -10.65 11.09
N ALA A 115 4.17 -10.72 9.77
CA ALA A 115 3.06 -10.95 8.86
C ALA A 115 2.38 -12.30 9.14
N LEU A 116 1.05 -12.32 9.13
CA LEU A 116 0.23 -13.52 9.29
C LEU A 116 -0.31 -13.95 7.93
N PRO A 117 0.07 -15.11 7.40
CA PRO A 117 -0.64 -15.74 6.28
C PRO A 117 -2.13 -15.89 6.59
N ARG A 118 -2.97 -15.85 5.56
CA ARG A 118 -4.43 -15.93 5.71
C ARG A 118 -4.88 -17.12 6.55
N GLU A 119 -4.36 -18.30 6.25
CA GLU A 119 -4.73 -19.53 6.96
C GLU A 119 -4.36 -19.49 8.44
N GLU A 120 -3.18 -18.94 8.77
CA GLU A 120 -2.74 -18.76 10.16
C GLU A 120 -3.63 -17.77 10.90
N PHE A 121 -3.99 -16.65 10.24
CA PHE A 121 -4.90 -15.64 10.78
C PHE A 121 -6.29 -16.23 11.07
N ASP A 122 -6.88 -16.94 10.10
CA ASP A 122 -8.21 -17.57 10.24
C ASP A 122 -8.20 -18.62 11.37
N ALA A 123 -7.14 -19.41 11.46
CA ALA A 123 -6.96 -20.38 12.54
C ALA A 123 -6.82 -19.70 13.91
N LEU A 124 -6.09 -18.59 14.00
CA LEU A 124 -5.93 -17.82 15.24
C LEU A 124 -7.27 -17.22 15.70
N LEU A 125 -8.02 -16.60 14.78
CA LEU A 125 -9.38 -16.12 15.08
C LEU A 125 -10.29 -17.21 15.58
N GLY A 126 -10.30 -18.37 14.95
CA GLY A 126 -11.11 -19.53 15.34
C GLY A 126 -10.78 -20.07 16.73
N ARG A 127 -9.49 -20.11 17.08
CA ARG A 127 -9.02 -20.58 18.41
C ARG A 127 -9.29 -19.57 19.51
N CYS A 128 -8.93 -18.30 19.28
CA CYS A 128 -9.01 -17.26 20.32
C CYS A 128 -10.41 -16.68 20.50
N ARG A 129 -11.24 -16.69 19.47
CA ARG A 129 -12.59 -16.06 19.46
C ARG A 129 -12.59 -14.68 20.13
N PRO A 130 -11.69 -13.77 19.75
CA PRO A 130 -11.46 -12.53 20.46
C PRO A 130 -12.58 -11.52 20.23
N SER A 131 -12.71 -10.55 21.15
CA SER A 131 -13.38 -9.29 20.83
C SER A 131 -12.52 -8.49 19.86
N VAL A 132 -13.14 -8.04 18.75
CA VAL A 132 -12.48 -7.25 17.72
C VAL A 132 -12.85 -5.78 17.88
N PHE A 133 -11.86 -4.91 17.77
CA PHE A 133 -12.00 -3.46 17.90
C PHE A 133 -11.48 -2.78 16.63
N PHE A 134 -12.01 -1.59 16.33
CA PHE A 134 -11.54 -0.73 15.26
C PHE A 134 -10.67 0.39 15.83
N SER A 135 -9.53 0.66 15.20
CA SER A 135 -8.69 1.82 15.47
C SER A 135 -8.84 2.85 14.35
N PRO A 136 -9.53 3.98 14.60
CA PRO A 136 -9.64 5.06 13.61
C PRO A 136 -8.26 5.66 13.24
N GLU A 137 -7.33 5.66 14.19
CA GLU A 137 -5.98 6.19 13.98
C GLU A 137 -5.20 5.36 12.96
N LEU A 138 -5.20 4.03 13.14
CA LEU A 138 -4.50 3.12 12.22
C LEU A 138 -5.32 2.82 10.96
N GLY A 139 -6.64 3.04 10.99
CA GLY A 139 -7.55 2.66 9.93
C GLY A 139 -7.67 1.14 9.77
N CYS A 140 -7.42 0.37 10.82
CA CYS A 140 -7.48 -1.10 10.82
C CYS A 140 -8.21 -1.66 12.04
N LYS A 141 -8.54 -2.94 12.02
CA LYS A 141 -9.07 -3.67 13.16
C LYS A 141 -7.96 -4.32 13.96
N TYR A 142 -8.23 -4.56 15.24
CA TYR A 142 -7.29 -5.25 16.11
C TYR A 142 -8.00 -6.13 17.14
N PHE A 143 -7.27 -7.09 17.65
CA PHE A 143 -7.62 -7.87 18.82
C PHE A 143 -6.39 -8.31 19.61
N THR A 144 -6.62 -8.76 20.83
CA THR A 144 -5.59 -9.39 21.65
C THR A 144 -5.97 -10.83 21.95
N CYS A 145 -4.98 -11.71 21.99
CA CYS A 145 -5.18 -13.10 22.43
C CYS A 145 -3.98 -13.61 23.23
N ARG A 146 -4.14 -14.77 23.87
CA ARG A 146 -3.05 -15.50 24.49
C ARG A 146 -2.85 -16.82 23.78
N GLU A 147 -1.64 -17.05 23.31
CA GLU A 147 -1.23 -18.33 22.72
C GLU A 147 0.08 -18.79 23.33
N ASN A 148 0.14 -20.05 23.76
CA ASN A 148 1.33 -20.66 24.40
C ASN A 148 1.90 -19.83 25.59
N GLY A 149 0.98 -19.23 26.39
CA GLY A 149 1.35 -18.41 27.55
C GLY A 149 1.82 -16.99 27.22
N ARG A 150 1.93 -16.61 25.94
CA ARG A 150 2.30 -15.27 25.49
C ARG A 150 1.07 -14.47 25.10
N ALA A 151 1.04 -13.21 25.46
CA ALA A 151 0.04 -12.26 24.95
C ALA A 151 0.42 -11.84 23.55
N GLN A 152 -0.54 -11.80 22.65
CA GLN A 152 -0.37 -11.35 21.28
C GLN A 152 -1.34 -10.21 20.97
N PHE A 153 -0.87 -9.23 20.20
CA PHE A 153 -1.65 -8.15 19.65
C PHE A 153 -1.69 -8.32 18.13
N VAL A 154 -2.86 -8.33 17.54
CA VAL A 154 -3.04 -8.58 16.11
C VAL A 154 -3.71 -7.39 15.47
N LEU A 155 -3.09 -6.86 14.40
CA LEU A 155 -3.65 -5.85 13.51
C LEU A 155 -4.09 -6.51 12.20
N PHE A 156 -5.27 -6.15 11.69
CA PHE A 156 -5.74 -6.69 10.42
C PHE A 156 -6.72 -5.77 9.69
N ASP A 157 -6.81 -5.99 8.38
CA ASP A 157 -7.75 -5.33 7.50
C ASP A 157 -8.84 -6.27 7.00
N ASP A 158 -10.04 -5.73 6.86
CA ASP A 158 -11.20 -6.34 6.22
C ASP A 158 -11.92 -5.36 5.27
N ALA A 159 -13.12 -5.70 4.81
CA ALA A 159 -13.87 -4.85 3.89
C ALA A 159 -14.21 -3.47 4.49
N ASP A 160 -14.56 -3.42 5.79
CA ASP A 160 -14.92 -2.16 6.45
C ASP A 160 -13.71 -1.22 6.54
N THR A 161 -12.54 -1.76 6.91
CA THR A 161 -11.30 -0.97 6.99
C THR A 161 -10.82 -0.51 5.62
N ALA A 162 -11.00 -1.34 4.58
CA ALA A 162 -10.75 -0.96 3.20
C ALA A 162 -11.66 0.20 2.77
N ALA A 163 -12.97 0.10 3.05
CA ALA A 163 -13.92 1.18 2.74
C ALA A 163 -13.56 2.48 3.48
N TYR A 164 -13.14 2.39 4.75
CA TYR A 164 -12.67 3.54 5.53
C TYR A 164 -11.45 4.20 4.87
N LYS A 165 -10.42 3.42 4.52
CA LYS A 165 -9.19 3.93 3.87
C LYS A 165 -9.49 4.54 2.49
N LEU A 166 -10.37 3.92 1.72
CA LEU A 166 -10.85 4.47 0.44
C LEU A 166 -11.61 5.78 0.65
N GLY A 167 -12.41 5.89 1.70
CA GLY A 167 -13.07 7.14 2.10
C GLY A 167 -12.07 8.26 2.36
N LEU A 168 -10.99 7.98 3.10
CA LEU A 168 -9.91 8.95 3.35
C LEU A 168 -9.18 9.37 2.07
N ALA A 169 -8.95 8.44 1.14
CA ALA A 169 -8.33 8.72 -0.16
C ALA A 169 -9.24 9.61 -1.03
N ARG A 170 -10.56 9.33 -1.07
CA ARG A 170 -11.55 10.13 -1.79
C ARG A 170 -11.67 11.56 -1.23
N GLN A 171 -11.72 11.71 0.09
CA GLN A 171 -11.78 13.03 0.75
C GLN A 171 -10.60 13.93 0.39
N ARG A 172 -9.45 13.33 0.06
CA ARG A 172 -8.23 14.04 -0.35
C ARG A 172 -8.06 14.14 -1.86
N ASN A 173 -9.02 13.62 -2.64
CA ASN A 173 -8.97 13.59 -4.09
C ASN A 173 -7.72 12.90 -4.65
N LEU A 174 -7.28 11.80 -4.00
CA LEU A 174 -6.14 11.05 -4.52
C LEU A 174 -6.46 10.48 -5.90
N PRO A 175 -5.55 10.59 -6.90
CA PRO A 175 -5.81 10.24 -8.28
C PRO A 175 -5.92 8.74 -8.54
N ALA A 176 -5.37 7.91 -7.64
CA ALA A 176 -5.37 6.46 -7.80
C ALA A 176 -5.29 5.73 -6.45
N VAL A 177 -5.86 4.53 -6.42
CA VAL A 177 -5.65 3.54 -5.37
C VAL A 177 -5.26 2.24 -6.05
N PHE A 178 -4.15 1.67 -5.61
CA PHE A 178 -3.68 0.35 -6.03
C PHE A 178 -4.11 -0.71 -5.02
N LEU A 179 -4.40 -1.89 -5.48
CA LEU A 179 -4.73 -3.03 -4.63
C LEU A 179 -4.27 -4.35 -5.27
N LEU A 180 -3.86 -5.29 -4.46
CA LEU A 180 -3.51 -6.62 -4.91
C LEU A 180 -4.78 -7.46 -5.03
N TRP A 181 -5.16 -7.84 -6.27
CA TRP A 181 -6.41 -8.56 -6.53
C TRP A 181 -6.52 -9.90 -5.79
N SER A 182 -5.41 -10.63 -5.63
CA SER A 182 -5.38 -11.88 -4.88
C SER A 182 -5.80 -11.72 -3.41
N GLU A 183 -5.57 -10.54 -2.82
CA GLU A 183 -5.94 -10.24 -1.43
C GLU A 183 -7.36 -9.65 -1.30
N TRP A 184 -7.74 -8.77 -2.22
CA TRP A 184 -8.97 -7.99 -2.12
C TRP A 184 -10.10 -8.48 -3.02
N GLY A 185 -9.80 -9.23 -4.09
CA GLY A 185 -10.81 -9.72 -5.03
C GLY A 185 -12.00 -10.43 -4.37
N PRO A 186 -11.77 -11.32 -3.37
CA PRO A 186 -12.87 -11.96 -2.63
C PRO A 186 -13.79 -10.98 -1.89
N LEU A 187 -13.31 -9.79 -1.52
CA LEU A 187 -14.05 -8.74 -0.79
C LEU A 187 -14.48 -7.59 -1.70
N ALA A 188 -14.19 -7.63 -2.99
CA ALA A 188 -14.41 -6.50 -3.92
C ALA A 188 -15.87 -6.02 -3.94
N LYS A 189 -16.85 -6.94 -3.85
CA LYS A 189 -18.28 -6.60 -3.80
C LYS A 189 -18.69 -5.90 -2.50
N GLU A 190 -17.99 -6.13 -1.40
CA GLU A 190 -18.25 -5.51 -0.10
C GLU A 190 -17.61 -4.12 -0.04
N ILE A 191 -16.44 -3.97 -0.64
CA ILE A 191 -15.68 -2.71 -0.69
C ILE A 191 -16.32 -1.70 -1.65
N ALA A 192 -17.01 -2.17 -2.71
CA ALA A 192 -17.62 -1.33 -3.72
C ALA A 192 -18.99 -0.74 -3.32
N LYS A 193 -19.51 -1.08 -2.15
CA LYS A 193 -20.75 -0.51 -1.59
C LYS A 193 -20.47 0.84 -0.93
#